data_42462136fa035f54ede98a85b87812ce
#
_entry.id   42462136fa035f54ede98a85b87812ce
#
_cell.length_a   1.000
_cell.length_b   1.000
_cell.length_c   1.000
_cell.angle_alpha   90.00
_cell.angle_beta   90.00
_cell.angle_gamma   90.00
#
_symmetry.space_group_name_H-M   'P 1'
#
loop_
_entity.id
_entity.type
_entity.pdbx_description
1 polymer ?
#
loop_
_entity_poly.entity_id
_entity_poly.type
_entity_poly.pdbx_seq_one_letter_code
_entity_poly.pdbx_strand_id
1 'polypeptide(L)'
;KGKRSSLRFSKTMLHQSSGGAVGNIQDARISMEEWEKTNDILFNLLGEYCDKDPKQVLEDSTRDKWLTSKEALDYGIIDEIIGLK
;
A
#
# COMPACT_ATOMS: atom_id res chain seq x y z
N LYS A 1 -4.11 -8.09 11.74
CA LYS A 1 -5.36 -7.41 12.07
C LYS A 1 -5.56 -7.40 13.58
N GLY A 2 -6.10 -6.30 14.10
CA GLY A 2 -6.32 -6.15 15.54
C GLY A 2 -5.13 -5.59 16.31
N LYS A 3 -3.96 -5.50 15.68
CA LYS A 3 -2.73 -5.03 16.33
C LYS A 3 -2.04 -3.89 15.60
N ARG A 4 -2.74 -3.28 14.64
CA ARG A 4 -2.17 -2.18 13.84
C ARG A 4 -2.72 -0.87 14.37
N SER A 5 -1.83 0.10 14.56
CA SER A 5 -2.23 1.39 15.12
C SER A 5 -1.37 2.53 14.55
N SER A 6 -1.86 3.76 14.69
CA SER A 6 -1.08 4.94 14.36
C SER A 6 -1.37 6.04 15.37
N LEU A 7 -0.47 7.02 15.45
CA LEU A 7 -0.68 8.18 16.31
C LEU A 7 -1.72 9.12 15.68
N ARG A 8 -2.36 9.92 16.52
CA ARG A 8 -3.51 10.75 16.15
C ARG A 8 -3.23 11.69 14.95
N PHE A 9 -2.06 12.26 14.88
CA PHE A 9 -1.70 13.19 13.82
C PHE A 9 -0.74 12.61 12.78
N SER A 10 -0.58 11.28 12.76
CA SER A 10 0.23 10.61 11.76
C SER A 10 -0.48 10.58 10.42
N LYS A 11 0.32 10.41 9.37
CA LYS A 11 -0.18 10.22 8.01
C LYS A 11 0.35 8.91 7.46
N THR A 12 -0.48 8.26 6.66
CA THR A 12 -0.10 7.03 5.97
C THR A 12 -0.22 7.28 4.48
N MET A 13 0.77 6.82 3.72
CA MET A 13 0.74 6.94 2.26
C MET A 13 0.64 5.56 1.62
N LEU A 14 -0.32 5.42 0.72
CA LEU A 14 -0.41 4.27 -0.16
C LEU A 14 0.27 4.59 -1.47
N HIS A 15 1.18 3.74 -1.89
CA HIS A 15 1.82 3.90 -3.20
C HIS A 15 2.25 2.55 -3.74
N GLN A 16 2.44 2.49 -5.05
CA GLN A 16 2.98 1.31 -5.68
C GLN A 16 4.49 1.30 -5.53
N SER A 17 5.08 0.09 -5.43
CA SER A 17 6.53 0.02 -5.43
C SER A 17 7.04 0.52 -6.79
N SER A 18 8.12 1.27 -6.75
CA SER A 18 8.72 1.87 -7.93
C SER A 18 10.19 1.53 -8.00
N GLY A 19 10.75 1.69 -9.18
CA GLY A 19 12.17 1.45 -9.40
C GLY A 19 12.57 1.89 -10.80
N GLY A 20 13.86 1.89 -11.05
CA GLY A 20 14.41 2.18 -12.35
C GLY A 20 14.90 0.91 -13.04
N ALA A 21 14.77 0.83 -14.35
CA ALA A 21 15.36 -0.23 -15.14
C ALA A 21 16.67 0.26 -15.72
N VAL A 22 17.77 -0.48 -15.43
CA VAL A 22 19.11 -0.14 -15.90
C VAL A 22 19.64 -1.33 -16.68
N GLY A 23 20.33 -1.08 -17.79
CA GLY A 23 20.90 -2.11 -18.62
C GLY A 23 20.19 -2.24 -19.96
N ASN A 24 20.30 -3.41 -20.59
CA ASN A 24 19.68 -3.65 -21.87
C ASN A 24 18.18 -3.94 -21.73
N ILE A 25 17.48 -4.07 -22.86
CA ILE A 25 16.03 -4.31 -22.89
C ILE A 25 15.64 -5.58 -22.12
N GLN A 26 16.47 -6.62 -22.20
CA GLN A 26 16.18 -7.88 -21.50
C GLN A 26 16.24 -7.71 -19.99
N ASP A 27 17.25 -7.01 -19.49
CA ASP A 27 17.40 -6.73 -18.06
C ASP A 27 16.28 -5.83 -17.56
N ALA A 28 15.89 -4.83 -18.36
CA ALA A 28 14.77 -3.95 -18.03
C ALA A 28 13.46 -4.73 -17.91
N ARG A 29 13.24 -5.68 -18.82
CA ARG A 29 12.05 -6.53 -18.80
C ARG A 29 12.00 -7.39 -17.56
N ILE A 30 13.12 -7.99 -17.18
CA ILE A 30 13.22 -8.81 -15.97
C ILE A 30 12.91 -7.97 -14.73
N SER A 31 13.45 -6.76 -14.66
CA SER A 31 13.17 -5.85 -13.54
C SER A 31 11.70 -5.49 -13.45
N MET A 32 11.06 -5.20 -14.59
CA MET A 32 9.64 -4.86 -14.62
C MET A 32 8.77 -6.04 -14.18
N GLU A 33 9.10 -7.25 -14.60
CA GLU A 33 8.38 -8.45 -14.18
C GLU A 33 8.48 -8.65 -12.65
N GLU A 34 9.66 -8.40 -12.08
CA GLU A 34 9.85 -8.49 -10.63
C GLU A 34 9.03 -7.43 -9.88
N TRP A 35 8.96 -6.21 -10.41
CA TRP A 35 8.12 -5.16 -9.80
C TRP A 35 6.65 -5.53 -9.83
N GLU A 36 6.17 -6.08 -10.95
CA GLU A 36 4.80 -6.53 -11.06
C GLU A 36 4.47 -7.62 -10.04
N LYS A 37 5.38 -8.59 -9.87
CA LYS A 37 5.21 -9.64 -8.86
C LYS A 37 5.18 -9.07 -7.45
N THR A 38 6.09 -8.13 -7.15
CA THR A 38 6.15 -7.50 -5.84
C THR A 38 4.88 -6.72 -5.54
N ASN A 39 4.38 -5.96 -6.52
CA ASN A 39 3.13 -5.21 -6.38
C ASN A 39 1.95 -6.15 -6.16
N ASP A 40 1.88 -7.26 -6.91
CA ASP A 40 0.79 -8.24 -6.75
C ASP A 40 0.78 -8.81 -5.33
N ILE A 41 1.93 -9.19 -4.81
CA ILE A 41 2.04 -9.70 -3.43
C ILE A 41 1.60 -8.65 -2.44
N LEU A 42 2.08 -7.42 -2.58
CA LEU A 42 1.76 -6.33 -1.67
C LEU A 42 0.26 -6.01 -1.68
N PHE A 43 -0.35 -5.89 -2.85
CA PHE A 43 -1.75 -5.53 -2.94
C PHE A 43 -2.67 -6.65 -2.51
N ASN A 44 -2.28 -7.92 -2.70
CA ASN A 44 -3.03 -9.04 -2.15
C ASN A 44 -3.02 -9.02 -0.63
N LEU A 45 -1.85 -8.74 -0.01
CA LEU A 45 -1.74 -8.62 1.44
C LEU A 45 -2.56 -7.44 1.97
N LEU A 46 -2.47 -6.28 1.33
CA LEU A 46 -3.23 -5.10 1.74
C LEU A 46 -4.73 -5.33 1.61
N GLY A 47 -5.15 -5.96 0.51
CA GLY A 47 -6.55 -6.30 0.32
C GLY A 47 -7.06 -7.21 1.43
N GLU A 48 -6.29 -8.21 1.81
CA GLU A 48 -6.64 -9.12 2.89
C GLU A 48 -6.74 -8.38 4.23
N TYR A 49 -5.74 -7.55 4.56
CA TYR A 49 -5.70 -6.84 5.84
C TYR A 49 -6.76 -5.74 5.94
N CYS A 50 -7.15 -5.14 4.82
CA CYS A 50 -8.12 -4.06 4.78
C CYS A 50 -9.54 -4.52 4.43
N ASP A 51 -9.76 -5.82 4.23
CA ASP A 51 -11.01 -6.39 3.75
C ASP A 51 -11.47 -5.74 2.45
N LYS A 52 -10.55 -5.55 1.53
CA LYS A 52 -10.81 -4.93 0.23
C LYS A 52 -10.33 -5.84 -0.91
N ASP A 53 -10.96 -5.67 -2.08
CA ASP A 53 -10.49 -6.33 -3.29
C ASP A 53 -9.09 -5.79 -3.63
N PRO A 54 -8.10 -6.67 -3.90
CA PRO A 54 -6.77 -6.22 -4.29
C PRO A 54 -6.76 -5.24 -5.45
N LYS A 55 -7.70 -5.37 -6.38
CA LYS A 55 -7.83 -4.45 -7.52
C LYS A 55 -8.21 -3.04 -7.05
N GLN A 56 -9.06 -2.96 -6.02
CA GLN A 56 -9.44 -1.67 -5.45
C GLN A 56 -8.24 -1.00 -4.79
N VAL A 57 -7.43 -1.77 -4.08
CA VAL A 57 -6.20 -1.24 -3.45
C VAL A 57 -5.23 -0.75 -4.52
N LEU A 58 -5.10 -1.50 -5.62
CA LEU A 58 -4.26 -1.10 -6.74
C LEU A 58 -4.71 0.25 -7.33
N GLU A 59 -6.01 0.40 -7.58
CA GLU A 59 -6.56 1.66 -8.10
C GLU A 59 -6.31 2.82 -7.14
N ASP A 60 -6.55 2.59 -5.84
CA ASP A 60 -6.37 3.62 -4.83
C ASP A 60 -4.91 4.06 -4.71
N SER A 61 -3.95 3.19 -5.05
CA SER A 61 -2.53 3.48 -4.97
C SER A 61 -1.88 3.81 -6.32
N THR A 62 -2.67 3.99 -7.38
CA THR A 62 -2.15 4.38 -8.71
C THR A 62 -1.36 5.68 -8.63
N ARG A 63 -1.77 6.60 -7.77
CA ARG A 63 -1.01 7.78 -7.38
C ARG A 63 -0.81 7.74 -5.88
N ASP A 64 0.24 8.39 -5.39
CA ASP A 64 0.49 8.45 -3.97
C ASP A 64 -0.74 8.97 -3.24
N LYS A 65 -1.33 8.14 -2.41
CA LYS A 65 -2.54 8.49 -1.67
C LYS A 65 -2.18 8.67 -0.20
N TRP A 66 -2.32 9.89 0.26
CA TRP A 66 -2.05 10.24 1.66
C TRP A 66 -3.34 10.11 2.48
N LEU A 67 -3.23 9.43 3.61
CA LEU A 67 -4.36 9.22 4.52
C LEU A 67 -4.04 9.81 5.89
N THR A 68 -5.01 10.51 6.47
CA THR A 68 -4.93 10.88 7.89
C THR A 68 -5.11 9.62 8.73
N SER A 69 -4.87 9.72 10.05
CA SER A 69 -5.06 8.57 10.92
C SER A 69 -6.51 8.06 10.87
N LYS A 70 -7.48 8.96 10.82
CA LYS A 70 -8.89 8.59 10.72
C LYS A 70 -9.20 7.93 9.38
N GLU A 71 -8.68 8.47 8.30
CA GLU A 71 -8.87 7.88 6.97
C GLU A 71 -8.22 6.50 6.87
N ALA A 72 -7.04 6.33 7.49
CA ALA A 72 -6.36 5.03 7.55
C ALA A 72 -7.17 4.01 8.35
N LEU A 73 -7.82 4.46 9.44
CA LEU A 73 -8.71 3.61 10.22
C LEU A 73 -9.92 3.18 9.40
N ASP A 74 -10.56 4.13 8.73
CA ASP A 74 -11.74 3.86 7.90
C ASP A 74 -11.41 2.95 6.71
N TYR A 75 -10.22 3.11 6.15
CA TYR A 75 -9.76 2.26 5.04
C TYR A 75 -9.47 0.83 5.50
N GLY A 76 -9.08 0.65 6.76
CA GLY A 76 -8.76 -0.65 7.31
C GLY A 76 -7.27 -0.95 7.39
N ILE A 77 -6.42 0.05 7.13
CA ILE A 77 -4.96 -0.12 7.24
C ILE A 77 -4.56 -0.26 8.70
N ILE A 78 -5.23 0.45 9.59
CA ILE A 78 -4.99 0.36 11.02
C ILE A 78 -6.28 -0.04 11.76
N ASP A 79 -6.13 -0.51 12.99
CA ASP A 79 -7.25 -0.96 13.81
C ASP A 79 -7.62 0.04 14.90
N GLU A 80 -6.67 0.90 15.30
CA GLU A 80 -6.95 1.93 16.30
C GLU A 80 -6.04 3.14 16.12
N ILE A 81 -6.49 4.27 16.67
CA ILE A 81 -5.71 5.51 16.70
C ILE A 81 -5.27 5.76 18.13
N ILE A 82 -3.97 5.87 18.35
CA ILE A 82 -3.40 6.12 19.67
C ILE A 82 -3.50 7.62 19.99
N GLY A 83 -3.94 7.94 21.21
CA GLY A 83 -4.06 9.34 21.66
C GLY A 83 -5.38 10.00 21.28
N LEU A 84 -6.30 9.25 20.68
CA LEU A 84 -7.64 9.75 20.38
C LEU A 84 -8.53 9.52 21.61
N LYS A 85 -9.19 10.55 22.03
CA LYS A 85 -10.15 10.46 23.14
C LYS A 85 -11.57 10.69 22.65
#